data_13876471c058f03f306c165271a9c5d3
#
_entry.id   13876471c058f03f306c165271a9c5d3
#
_cell.length_a   1.000
_cell.length_b   1.000
_cell.length_c   1.000
_cell.angle_alpha   90.00
_cell.angle_beta   90.00
_cell.angle_gamma   90.00
#
_symmetry.space_group_name_H-M   'P 1'
#
loop_
_entity.id
_entity.type
_entity.pdbx_description
1 polymer ?
#
loop_
_entity_poly.entity_id
_entity_poly.type
_entity_poly.pdbx_seq_one_letter_code
_entity_poly.pdbx_strand_id
1 'polypeptide(L)'
;QPEALSKGFNLHLELPNEYKLVLDTNRFCWFEYNPPDKEIIKGVFIYEYPITSSFNSNTVLSARDSVLQQFVFGSSEGSYMTTERLYPPYISTYTHSTLEGLKVKGLWKMQNAFMGGTFVSNSVNDTIHDRILVIEGFLFNPGEEKRNSLQELEWLISDFKIQSSN
;
A
#
# COMPACT_ATOMS: atom_id res chain seq x y z
N GLN A 1 -1.14 13.06 13.29
CA GLN A 1 -1.09 11.85 12.46
C GLN A 1 0.31 11.53 11.90
N PRO A 2 1.11 12.48 11.40
CA PRO A 2 2.49 12.19 11.02
C PRO A 2 3.33 11.59 12.16
N GLU A 3 3.06 12.00 13.39
CA GLU A 3 3.78 11.48 14.58
C GLU A 3 3.52 10.00 14.85
N ALA A 4 2.30 9.53 14.65
CA ALA A 4 1.95 8.12 14.83
C ALA A 4 2.65 7.23 13.81
N LEU A 5 2.75 7.69 12.57
CA LEU A 5 3.46 6.99 11.50
C LEU A 5 4.96 6.93 11.78
N SER A 6 5.54 8.02 12.25
CA SER A 6 6.97 8.08 12.57
C SER A 6 7.35 7.09 13.66
N LYS A 7 6.53 6.99 14.71
CA LYS A 7 6.82 6.12 15.86
C LYS A 7 6.71 4.63 15.54
N GLY A 8 5.71 4.25 14.73
CA GLY A 8 5.46 2.84 14.43
C GLY A 8 6.40 2.25 13.39
N PHE A 9 6.79 3.04 12.39
CA PHE A 9 7.51 2.53 11.22
C PHE A 9 8.86 3.20 10.97
N ASN A 10 9.32 4.10 11.83
CA ASN A 10 10.51 4.91 11.56
C ASN A 10 10.40 5.58 10.18
N LEU A 11 9.27 6.19 9.93
CA LEU A 11 8.86 6.70 8.64
C LEU A 11 8.21 8.07 8.78
N HIS A 12 8.56 8.98 7.90
CA HIS A 12 7.83 10.23 7.74
C HIS A 12 7.09 10.21 6.42
N LEU A 13 5.77 10.28 6.49
CA LEU A 13 4.87 10.35 5.34
C LEU A 13 3.78 11.36 5.66
N GLU A 14 3.56 12.30 4.75
CA GLU A 14 2.48 13.28 4.89
C GLU A 14 1.28 12.87 4.05
N LEU A 15 0.12 12.82 4.68
CA LEU A 15 -1.15 12.57 4.02
C LEU A 15 -2.08 13.76 4.19
N PRO A 16 -2.92 14.08 3.18
CA PRO A 16 -3.93 15.11 3.34
C PRO A 16 -4.87 14.83 4.52
N ASN A 17 -5.41 15.88 5.11
CA ASN A 17 -6.25 15.77 6.30
C ASN A 17 -7.55 15.00 6.07
N GLU A 18 -7.97 14.88 4.82
CA GLU A 18 -9.17 14.13 4.44
C GLU A 18 -9.02 12.62 4.61
N TYR A 19 -7.77 12.12 4.66
CA TYR A 19 -7.50 10.72 4.92
C TYR A 19 -7.67 10.43 6.41
N LYS A 20 -8.45 9.40 6.72
CA LYS A 20 -8.74 9.01 8.10
C LYS A 20 -8.13 7.66 8.40
N LEU A 21 -7.68 7.49 9.63
CA LEU A 21 -7.14 6.21 10.10
C LEU A 21 -8.25 5.18 10.20
N VAL A 22 -8.09 4.06 9.51
CA VAL A 22 -9.03 2.94 9.53
C VAL A 22 -8.54 1.84 10.47
N LEU A 23 -7.24 1.53 10.40
CA LEU A 23 -6.64 0.46 11.19
C LEU A 23 -5.20 0.81 11.51
N ASP A 24 -4.79 0.56 12.75
CA ASP A 24 -3.41 0.78 13.19
C ASP A 24 -2.98 -0.38 14.09
N THR A 25 -2.11 -1.20 13.55
CA THR A 25 -1.48 -2.31 14.27
C THR A 25 0.03 -2.12 14.28
N ASN A 26 0.76 -3.01 14.99
CA ASN A 26 2.22 -2.91 15.08
C ASN A 26 2.93 -2.96 13.72
N ARG A 27 2.34 -3.66 12.73
CA ARG A 27 3.00 -3.90 11.44
C ARG A 27 2.16 -3.52 10.25
N PHE A 28 0.93 -2.98 10.46
CA PHE A 28 0.04 -2.60 9.37
C PHE A 28 -0.76 -1.36 9.77
N CYS A 29 -0.78 -0.37 8.90
CA CYS A 29 -1.52 0.87 9.09
C CYS A 29 -2.30 1.17 7.81
N TRP A 30 -3.55 1.60 7.97
CA TRP A 30 -4.45 1.86 6.84
C TRP A 30 -5.15 3.19 7.04
N PHE A 31 -4.96 4.09 6.07
CA PHE A 31 -5.66 5.37 5.97
C PHE A 31 -6.56 5.35 4.75
N GLU A 32 -7.67 6.06 4.81
CA GLU A 32 -8.64 6.04 3.73
C GLU A 32 -9.32 7.41 3.57
N TYR A 33 -9.47 7.83 2.31
CA TYR A 33 -10.33 8.91 1.88
C TYR A 33 -11.58 8.27 1.28
N ASN A 34 -12.72 8.48 1.95
CA ASN A 34 -13.98 7.88 1.54
C ASN A 34 -15.11 8.88 1.80
N PRO A 35 -15.29 9.88 0.90
CA PRO A 35 -16.28 10.93 1.11
C PRO A 35 -17.71 10.38 0.99
N PRO A 36 -18.66 10.85 1.81
CA PRO A 36 -20.00 10.29 1.82
C PRO A 36 -20.84 10.66 0.58
N ASP A 37 -20.44 11.68 -0.16
CA ASP A 37 -21.17 12.21 -1.31
C ASP A 37 -20.65 11.71 -2.67
N LYS A 38 -19.63 10.88 -2.68
CA LYS A 38 -19.00 10.36 -3.90
C LYS A 38 -18.71 8.87 -3.77
N GLU A 39 -18.84 8.16 -4.88
CA GLU A 39 -18.48 6.74 -4.93
C GLU A 39 -17.01 6.57 -5.29
N ILE A 40 -16.14 7.06 -4.43
CA ILE A 40 -14.69 6.95 -4.58
C ILE A 40 -14.06 6.58 -3.24
N ILE A 41 -13.11 5.65 -3.29
CA ILE A 41 -12.28 5.31 -2.13
C ILE A 41 -10.83 5.37 -2.57
N LYS A 42 -10.03 6.15 -1.86
CA LYS A 42 -8.58 6.17 -2.00
C LYS A 42 -7.99 5.71 -0.68
N GLY A 43 -7.19 4.67 -0.72
CA GLY A 43 -6.59 4.13 0.50
C GLY A 43 -5.08 4.15 0.44
N VAL A 44 -4.46 4.24 1.61
CA VAL A 44 -3.02 4.11 1.77
C VAL A 44 -2.74 3.08 2.84
N PHE A 45 -1.97 2.06 2.47
CA PHE A 45 -1.45 1.06 3.39
C PHE A 45 0.02 1.33 3.67
N ILE A 46 0.41 1.13 4.91
CA ILE A 46 1.81 1.10 5.30
C ILE A 46 2.01 -0.19 6.08
N TYR A 47 2.94 -1.01 5.65
CA TYR A 47 3.25 -2.23 6.38
C TYR A 47 4.71 -2.62 6.21
N GLU A 48 5.15 -3.50 7.08
CA GLU A 48 6.50 -4.03 7.05
C GLU A 48 6.49 -5.53 7.33
N TYR A 49 7.51 -6.20 6.82
CA TYR A 49 7.75 -7.60 7.12
C TYR A 49 9.26 -7.86 7.12
N PRO A 50 9.71 -8.93 7.80
CA PRO A 50 11.14 -9.23 7.87
C PRO A 50 11.75 -9.52 6.51
N ILE A 51 13.01 -9.11 6.31
CA ILE A 51 13.78 -9.51 5.14
C ILE A 51 14.00 -11.03 5.25
N THR A 52 13.56 -11.76 4.20
CA THR A 52 13.80 -13.18 4.09
C THR A 52 14.89 -13.43 3.04
N SER A 53 14.72 -14.36 2.11
CA SER A 53 15.80 -14.74 1.21
C SER A 53 15.96 -13.86 -0.02
N SER A 54 14.88 -13.28 -0.53
CA SER A 54 14.90 -12.57 -1.82
C SER A 54 14.00 -11.36 -1.84
N PHE A 55 14.46 -10.30 -2.48
CA PHE A 55 13.66 -9.11 -2.76
C PHE A 55 13.42 -9.04 -4.27
N ASN A 56 12.28 -9.55 -4.70
CA ASN A 56 11.88 -9.58 -6.11
C ASN A 56 10.36 -9.45 -6.25
N SER A 57 9.86 -9.38 -7.46
CA SER A 57 8.44 -9.20 -7.72
C SER A 57 7.57 -10.32 -7.13
N ASN A 58 8.03 -11.57 -7.18
CA ASN A 58 7.26 -12.70 -6.66
C ASN A 58 7.13 -12.63 -5.13
N THR A 59 8.23 -12.36 -4.43
CA THR A 59 8.21 -12.27 -2.96
C THR A 59 7.40 -11.06 -2.49
N VAL A 60 7.51 -9.94 -3.18
CA VAL A 60 6.77 -8.71 -2.85
C VAL A 60 5.26 -8.92 -3.04
N LEU A 61 4.84 -9.54 -4.15
CA LEU A 61 3.41 -9.79 -4.40
C LEU A 61 2.85 -10.84 -3.45
N SER A 62 3.60 -11.89 -3.15
CA SER A 62 3.17 -12.92 -2.20
C SER A 62 3.01 -12.33 -0.79
N ALA A 63 3.93 -11.49 -0.36
CA ALA A 63 3.84 -10.81 0.92
C ALA A 63 2.64 -9.86 0.96
N ARG A 64 2.41 -9.11 -0.13
CA ARG A 64 1.24 -8.24 -0.24
C ARG A 64 -0.06 -9.02 -0.03
N ASP A 65 -0.23 -10.11 -0.76
CA ASP A 65 -1.46 -10.91 -0.68
C ASP A 65 -1.64 -11.51 0.72
N SER A 66 -0.56 -11.96 1.34
CA SER A 66 -0.59 -12.50 2.71
C SER A 66 -1.01 -11.44 3.74
N VAL A 67 -0.43 -10.25 3.65
CA VAL A 67 -0.74 -9.15 4.57
C VAL A 67 -2.17 -8.66 4.38
N LEU A 68 -2.61 -8.45 3.15
CA LEU A 68 -3.95 -7.94 2.89
C LEU A 68 -5.04 -8.96 3.26
N GLN A 69 -4.78 -10.24 3.13
CA GLN A 69 -5.68 -11.28 3.61
C GLN A 69 -5.87 -11.22 5.13
N GLN A 70 -4.86 -10.81 5.86
CA GLN A 70 -4.91 -10.66 7.32
C GLN A 70 -5.69 -9.44 7.79
N PHE A 71 -5.64 -8.34 7.05
CA PHE A 71 -6.07 -7.04 7.57
C PHE A 71 -7.16 -6.35 6.77
N VAL A 72 -7.32 -6.65 5.48
CA VAL A 72 -8.24 -5.89 4.61
C VAL A 72 -9.40 -6.79 4.19
N PHE A 73 -10.46 -6.73 5.00
CA PHE A 73 -11.67 -7.51 4.80
C PHE A 73 -12.74 -6.69 4.09
N GLY A 74 -13.56 -7.37 3.27
CA GLY A 74 -14.74 -6.78 2.69
C GLY A 74 -15.97 -6.97 3.55
N SER A 75 -17.12 -6.48 3.04
CA SER A 75 -18.40 -6.60 3.74
C SER A 75 -19.00 -8.01 3.70
N SER A 76 -18.63 -8.81 2.69
CA SER A 76 -19.06 -10.21 2.60
C SER A 76 -18.22 -11.09 3.51
N GLU A 77 -18.85 -12.09 4.12
CA GLU A 77 -18.14 -13.02 4.99
C GLU A 77 -17.02 -13.74 4.24
N GLY A 78 -15.82 -13.75 4.82
CA GLY A 78 -14.65 -14.39 4.24
C GLY A 78 -14.02 -13.63 3.08
N SER A 79 -14.49 -12.42 2.77
CA SER A 79 -13.89 -11.63 1.70
C SER A 79 -12.68 -10.84 2.19
N TYR A 80 -11.66 -10.71 1.32
CA TYR A 80 -10.44 -9.97 1.61
C TYR A 80 -9.82 -9.45 0.31
N MET A 81 -9.02 -8.42 0.42
CA MET A 81 -8.33 -7.85 -0.72
C MET A 81 -7.14 -8.71 -1.13
N THR A 82 -6.97 -8.89 -2.43
CA THR A 82 -5.84 -9.63 -3.01
C THR A 82 -5.45 -9.01 -4.36
N THR A 83 -4.35 -9.48 -4.93
CA THR A 83 -3.94 -9.06 -6.27
C THR A 83 -4.73 -9.81 -7.32
N GLU A 84 -5.26 -9.09 -8.32
CA GLU A 84 -5.84 -9.70 -9.52
C GLU A 84 -4.70 -10.21 -10.40
N ARG A 85 -4.62 -11.54 -10.57
CA ARG A 85 -3.54 -12.18 -11.31
C ARG A 85 -3.83 -12.38 -12.79
N LEU A 86 -5.06 -12.16 -13.22
CA LEU A 86 -5.44 -12.31 -14.61
C LEU A 86 -4.67 -11.35 -15.53
N TYR A 87 -4.39 -10.17 -15.03
CA TYR A 87 -3.57 -9.15 -15.71
C TYR A 87 -2.29 -8.94 -14.90
N PRO A 88 -1.12 -9.37 -15.42
CA PRO A 88 0.14 -9.25 -14.68
C PRO A 88 0.44 -7.81 -14.29
N PRO A 89 0.86 -7.57 -13.05
CA PRO A 89 1.25 -6.22 -12.63
C PRO A 89 2.49 -5.72 -13.39
N TYR A 90 2.57 -4.41 -13.55
CA TYR A 90 3.76 -3.75 -14.10
C TYR A 90 4.75 -3.50 -12.96
N ILE A 91 5.97 -4.01 -13.15
CA ILE A 91 7.04 -3.96 -12.13
C ILE A 91 8.19 -3.12 -12.65
N SER A 92 8.69 -2.21 -11.82
CA SER A 92 9.91 -1.45 -12.12
C SER A 92 10.80 -1.36 -10.88
N THR A 93 12.10 -1.22 -11.11
CA THR A 93 13.07 -1.01 -10.03
C THR A 93 13.35 0.47 -9.86
N TYR A 94 13.67 0.87 -8.64
CA TYR A 94 14.11 2.23 -8.36
C TYR A 94 15.00 2.23 -7.13
N THR A 95 15.60 3.39 -6.86
CA THR A 95 16.42 3.57 -5.67
C THR A 95 15.77 4.63 -4.78
N HIS A 96 15.47 4.25 -3.54
CA HIS A 96 14.97 5.18 -2.53
C HIS A 96 16.13 5.58 -1.62
N SER A 97 16.62 6.83 -1.77
CA SER A 97 17.88 7.25 -1.17
C SER A 97 19.02 6.35 -1.66
N THR A 98 19.55 5.46 -0.86
CA THR A 98 20.55 4.47 -1.27
C THR A 98 20.00 3.04 -1.26
N LEU A 99 18.72 2.88 -0.96
CA LEU A 99 18.09 1.57 -0.77
C LEU A 99 17.41 1.09 -2.04
N GLU A 100 17.48 -0.21 -2.28
CA GLU A 100 16.85 -0.87 -3.41
C GLU A 100 15.33 -0.85 -3.25
N GLY A 101 14.61 -0.49 -4.31
CA GLY A 101 13.17 -0.42 -4.31
C GLY A 101 12.53 -1.12 -5.50
N LEU A 102 11.28 -1.56 -5.30
CA LEU A 102 10.41 -2.10 -6.36
C LEU A 102 9.10 -1.35 -6.34
N LYS A 103 8.71 -0.85 -7.52
CA LYS A 103 7.39 -0.25 -7.73
C LYS A 103 6.53 -1.23 -8.48
N VAL A 104 5.31 -1.44 -7.97
CA VAL A 104 4.32 -2.33 -8.58
C VAL A 104 3.06 -1.53 -8.89
N LYS A 105 2.59 -1.63 -10.14
CA LYS A 105 1.29 -1.09 -10.55
C LYS A 105 0.44 -2.25 -11.03
N GLY A 106 -0.73 -2.41 -10.45
CA GLY A 106 -1.57 -3.56 -10.80
C GLY A 106 -3.03 -3.34 -10.45
N LEU A 107 -3.75 -4.45 -10.48
CA LEU A 107 -5.16 -4.48 -10.13
C LEU A 107 -5.37 -5.28 -8.85
N TRP A 108 -6.24 -4.78 -8.00
CA TRP A 108 -6.70 -5.51 -6.83
C TRP A 108 -8.13 -5.97 -7.02
N LYS A 109 -8.50 -7.01 -6.33
CA LYS A 109 -9.87 -7.49 -6.25
C LYS A 109 -10.17 -7.93 -4.83
N MET A 110 -11.45 -8.01 -4.49
CA MET A 110 -11.89 -8.69 -3.29
C MET A 110 -12.14 -10.15 -3.63
N GLN A 111 -11.53 -11.04 -2.86
CA GLN A 111 -11.86 -12.46 -2.94
C GLN A 111 -13.25 -12.66 -2.34
N ASN A 112 -14.10 -13.41 -3.01
CA ASN A 112 -15.49 -13.69 -2.60
C ASN A 112 -16.41 -12.44 -2.60
N ALA A 113 -16.11 -11.46 -3.45
CA ALA A 113 -16.96 -10.27 -3.64
C ALA A 113 -16.68 -9.66 -5.01
N PHE A 114 -17.64 -8.88 -5.53
CA PHE A 114 -17.51 -8.17 -6.81
C PHE A 114 -17.03 -6.75 -6.57
N MET A 115 -15.75 -6.59 -6.30
CA MET A 115 -15.13 -5.29 -6.10
C MET A 115 -13.67 -5.38 -6.49
N GLY A 116 -13.19 -4.35 -7.18
CA GLY A 116 -11.81 -4.27 -7.63
C GLY A 116 -11.43 -2.87 -8.04
N GLY A 117 -10.16 -2.68 -8.33
CA GLY A 117 -9.64 -1.39 -8.75
C GLY A 117 -8.15 -1.46 -9.07
N THR A 118 -7.51 -0.31 -9.05
CA THR A 118 -6.07 -0.19 -9.32
C THR A 118 -5.30 0.05 -8.02
N PHE A 119 -4.04 -0.35 -8.02
CA PHE A 119 -3.12 -0.03 -6.93
C PHE A 119 -1.74 0.30 -7.46
N VAL A 120 -0.99 1.04 -6.66
CA VAL A 120 0.43 1.29 -6.86
C VAL A 120 1.12 1.09 -5.52
N SER A 121 2.22 0.35 -5.49
CA SER A 121 2.96 0.12 -4.26
C SER A 121 4.45 0.39 -4.45
N ASN A 122 5.08 0.90 -3.40
CA ASN A 122 6.52 1.07 -3.30
C ASN A 122 7.00 0.15 -2.19
N SER A 123 7.87 -0.80 -2.54
CA SER A 123 8.53 -1.68 -1.59
C SER A 123 10.00 -1.30 -1.52
N VAL A 124 10.53 -1.14 -0.31
CA VAL A 124 11.93 -0.77 -0.10
C VAL A 124 12.62 -1.83 0.73
N ASN A 125 13.75 -2.30 0.23
CA ASN A 125 14.63 -3.21 0.97
C ASN A 125 15.39 -2.38 2.01
N ASP A 126 14.76 -2.16 3.16
CA ASP A 126 15.29 -1.32 4.22
C ASP A 126 16.26 -2.11 5.08
N THR A 127 17.51 -2.16 4.63
CA THR A 127 18.60 -2.84 5.33
C THR A 127 19.02 -2.13 6.61
N ILE A 128 18.63 -0.86 6.78
CA ILE A 128 18.92 -0.09 7.98
C ILE A 128 18.11 -0.62 9.17
N HIS A 129 16.85 -1.01 8.93
CA HIS A 129 15.93 -1.52 9.95
C HIS A 129 15.64 -3.01 9.79
N ASP A 130 16.36 -3.69 8.92
CA ASP A 130 16.24 -5.14 8.70
C ASP A 130 14.81 -5.57 8.35
N ARG A 131 14.20 -4.87 7.40
CA ARG A 131 12.81 -5.10 6.99
C ARG A 131 12.58 -4.78 5.52
N ILE A 132 11.48 -5.28 4.99
CA ILE A 132 10.89 -4.72 3.76
C ILE A 132 9.78 -3.77 4.21
N LEU A 133 9.88 -2.50 3.79
CA LEU A 133 8.88 -1.48 4.07
C LEU A 133 8.05 -1.26 2.81
N VAL A 134 6.72 -1.30 2.96
CA VAL A 134 5.80 -1.11 1.83
C VAL A 134 4.86 0.06 2.11
N ILE A 135 4.74 0.94 1.13
CA ILE A 135 3.75 2.02 1.12
C ILE A 135 2.95 1.85 -0.17
N GLU A 136 1.66 1.62 -0.02
CA GLU A 136 0.77 1.32 -1.13
C GLU A 136 -0.41 2.27 -1.17
N GLY A 137 -0.79 2.69 -2.38
CA GLY A 137 -2.05 3.38 -2.63
C GLY A 137 -2.99 2.51 -3.44
N PHE A 138 -4.26 2.43 -3.04
CA PHE A 138 -5.28 1.76 -3.84
C PHE A 138 -6.43 2.71 -4.14
N LEU A 139 -7.10 2.42 -5.25
CA LEU A 139 -8.21 3.23 -5.75
C LEU A 139 -9.40 2.34 -6.04
N PHE A 140 -10.57 2.73 -5.53
CA PHE A 140 -11.87 2.22 -5.95
C PHE A 140 -12.66 3.40 -6.52
N ASN A 141 -12.94 3.38 -7.83
CA ASN A 141 -13.62 4.49 -8.52
C ASN A 141 -14.38 3.94 -9.73
N PRO A 142 -15.48 3.21 -9.47
CA PRO A 142 -16.23 2.56 -10.56
C PRO A 142 -16.85 3.59 -11.50
N GLY A 143 -16.72 3.34 -12.82
CA GLY A 143 -17.32 4.16 -13.85
C GLY A 143 -16.64 5.48 -14.14
N GLU A 144 -15.59 5.83 -13.43
CA GLU A 144 -14.85 7.09 -13.60
C GLU A 144 -13.47 6.86 -14.20
N GLU A 145 -12.91 7.92 -14.79
CA GLU A 145 -11.54 7.89 -15.26
C GLU A 145 -10.58 7.87 -14.07
N LYS A 146 -9.66 6.89 -14.07
CA LYS A 146 -8.82 6.60 -12.90
C LYS A 146 -7.44 7.24 -12.95
N ARG A 147 -7.05 7.79 -14.09
CA ARG A 147 -5.68 8.22 -14.34
C ARG A 147 -5.18 9.29 -13.36
N ASN A 148 -5.96 10.36 -13.19
CA ASN A 148 -5.56 11.47 -12.33
C ASN A 148 -5.50 11.06 -10.86
N SER A 149 -6.48 10.28 -10.39
CA SER A 149 -6.52 9.79 -9.01
C SER A 149 -5.37 8.83 -8.71
N LEU A 150 -5.01 7.99 -9.68
CA LEU A 150 -3.90 7.07 -9.50
C LEU A 150 -2.56 7.80 -9.48
N GLN A 151 -2.38 8.82 -10.34
CA GLN A 151 -1.19 9.66 -10.33
C GLN A 151 -1.02 10.42 -9.02
N GLU A 152 -2.12 10.94 -8.47
CA GLU A 152 -2.12 11.58 -7.16
C GLU A 152 -1.68 10.63 -6.05
N LEU A 153 -2.22 9.41 -6.04
CA LEU A 153 -1.82 8.37 -5.08
C LEU A 153 -0.36 8.00 -5.25
N GLU A 154 0.10 7.83 -6.48
CA GLU A 154 1.49 7.50 -6.77
C GLU A 154 2.45 8.57 -6.23
N TRP A 155 2.08 9.84 -6.40
CA TRP A 155 2.85 10.95 -5.86
C TRP A 155 2.86 10.94 -4.33
N LEU A 156 1.70 10.74 -3.70
CA LEU A 156 1.56 10.70 -2.23
C LEU A 156 2.44 9.63 -1.59
N ILE A 157 2.46 8.43 -2.16
CA ILE A 157 3.19 7.29 -1.59
C ILE A 157 4.67 7.29 -1.95
N SER A 158 5.11 8.21 -2.81
CA SER A 158 6.51 8.33 -3.22
C SER A 158 7.29 9.35 -2.38
N ASP A 159 6.61 10.28 -1.76
CA ASP A 159 7.23 11.36 -0.98
C ASP A 159 7.29 10.96 0.51
N PHE A 160 8.14 10.01 0.81
CA PHE A 160 8.35 9.55 2.18
C PHE A 160 9.84 9.52 2.52
N LYS A 161 10.14 9.55 3.80
CA LYS A 161 11.51 9.46 4.31
C LYS A 161 11.59 8.40 5.39
N ILE A 162 12.57 7.52 5.26
CA ILE A 162 12.87 6.54 6.29
C ILE A 162 13.79 7.22 7.30
N GLN A 163 13.38 7.18 8.57
CA GLN A 163 14.11 7.82 9.65
C GLN A 163 15.11 6.85 10.25
N SER A 164 16.27 7.39 10.64
CA SER A 164 17.25 6.59 11.35
C SER A 164 16.76 6.29 12.76
N SER A 165 17.07 5.07 13.24
CA SER A 165 16.80 4.68 14.63
C SER A 165 17.77 5.41 15.56
N ASN A 166 17.25 6.05 16.60
CA ASN A 166 18.06 6.64 17.66
C ASN A 166 18.07 5.73 18.89
#